data_9b0f1bc6d0779a5f60e4056ada27a8fd
#
_entry.id   9b0f1bc6d0779a5f60e4056ada27a8fd
#
_cell.length_a   1.000
_cell.length_b   1.000
_cell.length_c   1.000
_cell.angle_alpha   90.00
_cell.angle_beta   90.00
_cell.angle_gamma   90.00
#
_symmetry.space_group_name_H-M   'P 1'
#
loop_
_entity.id
_entity.type
_entity.pdbx_description
1 polymer ?
#
loop_
_entity_poly.entity_id
_entity_poly.type
_entity_poly.pdbx_seq_one_letter_code
_entity_poly.pdbx_strand_id
1 'polypeptide(L)'
;SIILGEGNWDEGSTALFKNVYNEFPWYSEGVNGFVDVKDVARLMIMLMESDVSNERFIISAENISYQQLFEKIAAAFHKRPPHKKITPFLAGLAWRVERLKYRFSGKKPLVTRETATTALRESKYCNQKILNAFPEFSFTSIDETIKRVAASMQQKLNKP
;
A
#
# COMPACT_ATOMS: atom_id res chain seq x y z
N SER A 1 8.82 2.21 1.92
CA SER A 1 7.77 2.02 0.91
C SER A 1 6.81 0.91 1.31
N ILE A 2 5.63 0.93 0.71
CA ILE A 2 4.61 -0.11 0.89
C ILE A 2 4.73 -1.10 -0.25
N ILE A 3 4.85 -2.39 0.09
CA ILE A 3 4.95 -3.46 -0.89
C ILE A 3 3.54 -3.90 -1.26
N LEU A 4 3.21 -3.83 -2.55
CA LEU A 4 1.95 -4.28 -3.11
C LEU A 4 2.10 -5.67 -3.74
N GLY A 5 1.18 -6.57 -3.40
CA GLY A 5 1.22 -7.93 -3.91
C GLY A 5 -0.03 -8.71 -3.56
N GLU A 6 -0.08 -9.95 -4.01
CA GLU A 6 -1.13 -10.89 -3.71
C GLU A 6 -0.95 -11.45 -2.29
N GLY A 7 -2.05 -11.64 -1.57
CA GLY A 7 -1.97 -12.15 -0.20
C GLY A 7 -3.32 -12.40 0.43
N ASN A 8 -3.34 -12.38 1.77
CA ASN A 8 -4.56 -12.44 2.56
C ASN A 8 -5.26 -11.08 2.54
N TRP A 9 -6.56 -11.06 2.24
CA TRP A 9 -7.37 -9.83 2.17
C TRP A 9 -7.39 -9.01 3.47
N ASP A 10 -7.20 -9.66 4.60
CA ASP A 10 -7.40 -9.07 5.92
C ASP A 10 -6.12 -8.46 6.50
N GLU A 11 -4.98 -8.59 5.80
CA GLU A 11 -3.68 -8.26 6.34
C GLU A 11 -2.85 -7.35 5.42
N GLY A 12 -2.00 -6.52 6.03
CA GLY A 12 -1.00 -5.73 5.34
C GLY A 12 -1.55 -4.81 4.25
N SER A 13 -0.84 -4.71 3.13
CA SER A 13 -1.22 -3.85 2.00
C SER A 13 -2.44 -4.36 1.22
N THR A 14 -2.75 -5.65 1.30
CA THR A 14 -3.94 -6.23 0.66
C THR A 14 -5.24 -5.76 1.28
N ALA A 15 -5.22 -5.38 2.57
CA ALA A 15 -6.36 -4.76 3.23
C ALA A 15 -6.76 -3.42 2.58
N LEU A 16 -5.83 -2.70 1.93
CA LEU A 16 -6.15 -1.49 1.15
C LEU A 16 -7.06 -1.83 -0.03
N PHE A 17 -6.77 -2.92 -0.75
CA PHE A 17 -7.60 -3.42 -1.84
C PHE A 17 -8.98 -3.84 -1.36
N LYS A 18 -9.05 -4.58 -0.24
CA LYS A 18 -10.33 -4.99 0.37
C LYS A 18 -11.19 -3.79 0.74
N ASN A 19 -10.61 -2.76 1.36
CA ASN A 19 -11.33 -1.56 1.74
C ASN A 19 -11.94 -0.85 0.52
N VAL A 20 -11.17 -0.70 -0.55
CA VAL A 20 -11.66 -0.09 -1.79
C VAL A 20 -12.71 -0.98 -2.47
N TYR A 21 -12.52 -2.30 -2.51
CA TYR A 21 -13.49 -3.25 -3.04
C TYR A 21 -14.85 -3.16 -2.32
N ASN A 22 -14.83 -2.94 -0.99
CA ASN A 22 -16.02 -2.73 -0.15
C ASN A 22 -16.52 -1.28 -0.19
N GLU A 23 -16.04 -0.45 -1.11
CA GLU A 23 -16.44 0.94 -1.30
C GLU A 23 -16.31 1.80 -0.03
N PHE A 24 -15.23 1.57 0.75
CA PHE A 24 -14.93 2.39 1.93
C PHE A 24 -14.83 3.87 1.53
N PRO A 25 -15.63 4.77 2.14
CA PRO A 25 -15.82 6.10 1.58
C PRO A 25 -14.70 7.10 1.87
N TRP A 26 -13.74 6.75 2.73
CA TRP A 26 -12.75 7.69 3.24
C TRP A 26 -11.37 7.50 2.59
N TYR A 27 -10.68 8.62 2.29
CA TYR A 27 -9.29 8.63 1.83
C TYR A 27 -8.46 9.66 2.57
N SER A 28 -7.13 9.51 2.52
CA SER A 28 -6.15 10.50 2.99
C SER A 28 -5.33 11.03 1.83
N GLU A 29 -4.79 12.24 1.98
CA GLU A 29 -3.90 12.86 0.98
C GLU A 29 -2.41 12.59 1.27
N GLY A 30 -2.08 11.85 2.30
CA GLY A 30 -0.70 11.48 2.57
C GLY A 30 -0.07 10.76 1.38
N VAL A 31 1.23 11.00 1.18
CA VAL A 31 2.03 10.40 0.10
C VAL A 31 2.92 9.32 0.68
N ASN A 32 3.04 8.21 -0.03
CA ASN A 32 3.97 7.14 0.31
C ASN A 32 4.61 6.55 -0.95
N GLY A 33 5.72 5.84 -0.77
CA GLY A 33 6.32 5.04 -1.82
C GLY A 33 5.64 3.68 -1.93
N PHE A 34 5.41 3.22 -3.15
CA PHE A 34 4.83 1.92 -3.44
C PHE A 34 5.71 1.13 -4.39
N VAL A 35 5.71 -0.20 -4.26
CA VAL A 35 6.51 -1.09 -5.09
C VAL A 35 5.83 -2.44 -5.22
N ASP A 36 6.00 -3.10 -6.36
CA ASP A 36 5.55 -4.48 -6.59
C ASP A 36 6.38 -5.47 -5.79
N VAL A 37 5.73 -6.46 -5.18
CA VAL A 37 6.39 -7.54 -4.44
C VAL A 37 7.35 -8.35 -5.32
N LYS A 38 7.04 -8.52 -6.61
CA LYS A 38 7.90 -9.24 -7.55
C LYS A 38 9.18 -8.47 -7.85
N ASP A 39 9.11 -7.14 -7.92
CA ASP A 39 10.30 -6.30 -8.09
C ASP A 39 11.21 -6.34 -6.86
N VAL A 40 10.61 -6.36 -5.67
CA VAL A 40 11.40 -6.57 -4.44
C VAL A 40 12.11 -7.91 -4.49
N ALA A 41 11.42 -9.00 -4.86
CA ALA A 41 12.02 -10.33 -4.96
C ALA A 41 13.13 -10.39 -6.03
N ARG A 42 12.89 -9.79 -7.21
CA ARG A 42 13.89 -9.71 -8.30
C ARG A 42 15.15 -8.98 -7.83
N LEU A 43 15.00 -7.81 -7.22
CA LEU A 43 16.15 -7.03 -6.69
C LEU A 43 16.89 -7.76 -5.57
N MET A 44 16.18 -8.51 -4.72
CA MET A 44 16.84 -9.36 -3.71
C MET A 44 17.72 -10.42 -4.37
N ILE A 45 17.24 -11.11 -5.41
CA ILE A 45 18.03 -12.10 -6.15
C ILE A 45 19.23 -11.42 -6.82
N MET A 46 19.04 -10.32 -7.53
CA MET A 46 20.12 -9.58 -8.19
C MET A 46 21.19 -9.12 -7.19
N LEU A 47 20.79 -8.65 -6.01
CA LEU A 47 21.73 -8.28 -4.94
C LEU A 47 22.51 -9.48 -4.40
N MET A 48 21.85 -10.64 -4.25
CA MET A 48 22.53 -11.89 -3.81
C MET A 48 23.54 -12.41 -4.82
N GLU A 49 23.31 -12.18 -6.11
CA GLU A 49 24.17 -12.61 -7.22
C GLU A 49 25.24 -11.56 -7.58
N SER A 50 25.25 -10.39 -6.94
CA SER A 50 26.19 -9.29 -7.18
C SER A 50 27.30 -9.26 -6.15
N ASP A 51 28.38 -8.50 -6.45
CA ASP A 51 29.48 -8.21 -5.52
C ASP A 51 29.15 -7.09 -4.52
N VAL A 52 27.92 -6.56 -4.54
CA VAL A 52 27.50 -5.48 -3.64
C VAL A 52 27.42 -5.99 -2.20
N SER A 53 28.19 -5.39 -1.32
CA SER A 53 28.22 -5.75 0.10
C SER A 53 28.17 -4.52 1.00
N ASN A 54 27.65 -4.69 2.23
CA ASN A 54 27.59 -3.64 3.26
C ASN A 54 26.82 -2.37 2.84
N GLU A 55 25.86 -2.50 1.91
CA GLU A 55 25.07 -1.40 1.39
C GLU A 55 23.60 -1.52 1.77
N ARG A 56 22.91 -0.37 1.86
CA ARG A 56 21.47 -0.29 2.08
C ARG A 56 20.81 0.43 0.92
N PHE A 57 19.72 -0.14 0.42
CA PHE A 57 18.95 0.39 -0.70
C PHE A 57 17.51 0.65 -0.29
N ILE A 58 16.95 1.72 -0.83
CA ILE A 58 15.52 1.99 -0.79
C ILE A 58 14.92 1.43 -2.07
N ILE A 59 13.96 0.52 -1.92
CA ILE A 59 13.22 -0.07 -3.03
C ILE A 59 11.83 0.56 -3.04
N SER A 60 11.56 1.41 -4.03
CA SER A 60 10.29 2.10 -4.22
C SER A 60 10.13 2.41 -5.71
N ALA A 61 9.01 2.03 -6.31
CA ALA A 61 8.76 2.31 -7.71
C ALA A 61 8.25 3.74 -7.91
N GLU A 62 7.17 4.09 -7.22
CA GLU A 62 6.51 5.39 -7.35
C GLU A 62 6.12 5.97 -6.00
N ASN A 63 6.16 7.31 -5.90
CA ASN A 63 5.63 8.05 -4.76
C ASN A 63 4.28 8.66 -5.17
N ILE A 64 3.18 8.10 -4.68
CA ILE A 64 1.83 8.58 -4.99
C ILE A 64 1.03 8.80 -3.70
N SER A 65 -0.05 9.58 -3.78
CA SER A 65 -0.95 9.76 -2.64
C SER A 65 -1.84 8.53 -2.43
N TYR A 66 -2.31 8.33 -1.19
CA TYR A 66 -3.30 7.27 -0.93
C TYR A 66 -4.59 7.50 -1.72
N GLN A 67 -4.97 8.76 -1.98
CA GLN A 67 -6.10 9.07 -2.85
C GLN A 67 -5.90 8.50 -4.25
N GLN A 68 -4.77 8.81 -4.90
CA GLN A 68 -4.43 8.30 -6.23
C GLN A 68 -4.38 6.77 -6.27
N LEU A 69 -3.77 6.16 -5.23
CA LEU A 69 -3.74 4.70 -5.11
C LEU A 69 -5.15 4.11 -5.08
N PHE A 70 -6.04 4.66 -4.24
CA PHE A 70 -7.41 4.16 -4.09
C PHE A 70 -8.26 4.38 -5.34
N GLU A 71 -8.07 5.50 -6.05
CA GLU A 71 -8.72 5.75 -7.34
C GLU A 71 -8.32 4.69 -8.38
N LYS A 72 -7.02 4.37 -8.47
CA LYS A 72 -6.50 3.32 -9.36
C LYS A 72 -7.04 1.92 -9.00
N ILE A 73 -7.07 1.58 -7.70
CA ILE A 73 -7.63 0.30 -7.22
C ILE A 73 -9.13 0.23 -7.51
N ALA A 74 -9.87 1.31 -7.27
CA ALA A 74 -11.31 1.35 -7.54
C ALA A 74 -11.61 1.16 -9.04
N ALA A 75 -10.84 1.79 -9.91
CA ALA A 75 -10.94 1.60 -11.36
C ALA A 75 -10.68 0.14 -11.76
N ALA A 76 -9.68 -0.52 -11.18
CA ALA A 76 -9.36 -1.92 -11.47
C ALA A 76 -10.47 -2.89 -11.02
N PHE A 77 -11.22 -2.56 -9.98
CA PHE A 77 -12.37 -3.34 -9.51
C PHE A 77 -13.72 -2.92 -10.10
N HIS A 78 -13.76 -1.85 -10.91
CA HIS A 78 -15.01 -1.21 -11.38
C HIS A 78 -15.91 -0.82 -10.21
N LYS A 79 -15.32 -0.28 -9.14
CA LYS A 79 -15.98 0.16 -7.92
C LYS A 79 -15.92 1.68 -7.77
N ARG A 80 -16.80 2.22 -6.91
CA ARG A 80 -16.79 3.64 -6.59
C ARG A 80 -15.55 4.00 -5.76
N PRO A 81 -14.75 5.01 -6.16
CA PRO A 81 -13.61 5.43 -5.38
C PRO A 81 -14.02 6.12 -4.08
N PRO A 82 -13.16 6.10 -3.05
CA PRO A 82 -13.35 6.89 -1.85
C PRO A 82 -13.53 8.38 -2.19
N HIS A 83 -14.48 9.03 -1.54
CA HIS A 83 -14.87 10.41 -1.86
C HIS A 83 -14.89 11.35 -0.64
N LYS A 84 -14.65 10.82 0.57
CA LYS A 84 -14.62 11.62 1.81
C LYS A 84 -13.19 11.77 2.29
N LYS A 85 -12.71 13.00 2.39
CA LYS A 85 -11.36 13.29 2.89
C LYS A 85 -11.28 13.11 4.40
N ILE A 86 -10.25 12.39 4.86
CA ILE A 86 -9.89 12.31 6.27
C ILE A 86 -9.10 13.55 6.63
N THR A 87 -9.63 14.35 7.57
CA THR A 87 -8.90 15.48 8.16
C THR A 87 -8.11 15.03 9.41
N PRO A 88 -7.06 15.75 9.83
CA PRO A 88 -6.33 15.46 11.07
C PRO A 88 -7.23 15.34 12.30
N PHE A 89 -8.27 16.16 12.38
CA PHE A 89 -9.25 16.13 13.46
C PHE A 89 -10.06 14.83 13.46
N LEU A 90 -10.57 14.41 12.28
CA LEU A 90 -11.31 13.16 12.13
C LEU A 90 -10.43 11.94 12.40
N ALA A 91 -9.18 11.94 11.92
CA ALA A 91 -8.21 10.90 12.22
C ALA A 91 -7.95 10.79 13.73
N GLY A 92 -7.82 11.95 14.41
CA GLY A 92 -7.67 12.04 15.86
C GLY A 92 -8.88 11.53 16.64
N LEU A 93 -10.09 11.68 16.12
CA LEU A 93 -11.32 11.15 16.72
C LEU A 93 -11.45 9.64 16.46
N ALA A 94 -11.20 9.20 15.23
CA ALA A 94 -11.35 7.81 14.82
C ALA A 94 -10.50 6.85 15.66
N TRP A 95 -9.20 7.14 15.87
CA TRP A 95 -8.36 6.25 16.69
C TRP A 95 -8.78 6.21 18.15
N ARG A 96 -9.35 7.31 18.70
CA ARG A 96 -9.88 7.33 20.09
C ARG A 96 -11.10 6.44 20.21
N VAL A 97 -12.01 6.50 19.23
CA VAL A 97 -13.20 5.65 19.19
C VAL A 97 -12.82 4.17 19.03
N GLU A 98 -11.88 3.86 18.13
CA GLU A 98 -11.37 2.48 17.95
C GLU A 98 -10.65 1.97 19.21
N ARG A 99 -9.88 2.80 19.90
CA ARG A 99 -9.26 2.44 21.19
C ARG A 99 -10.30 2.14 22.25
N LEU A 100 -11.41 2.90 22.29
CA LEU A 100 -12.50 2.65 23.24
C LEU A 100 -13.23 1.35 22.90
N LYS A 101 -13.53 1.10 21.63
CA LYS A 101 -14.11 -0.17 21.16
C LYS A 101 -13.22 -1.36 21.51
N TYR A 102 -11.89 -1.25 21.31
CA TYR A 102 -10.95 -2.30 21.69
C TYR A 102 -11.04 -2.66 23.17
N ARG A 103 -11.20 -1.65 24.04
CA ARG A 103 -11.31 -1.87 25.50
C ARG A 103 -12.54 -2.71 25.89
N PHE A 104 -13.62 -2.66 25.08
CA PHE A 104 -14.86 -3.39 25.33
C PHE A 104 -15.00 -4.67 24.49
N SER A 105 -14.44 -4.73 23.30
CA SER A 105 -14.65 -5.86 22.38
C SER A 105 -13.47 -6.82 22.27
N GLY A 106 -12.27 -6.45 22.73
CA GLY A 106 -11.05 -7.24 22.60
C GLY A 106 -10.53 -7.43 21.17
N LYS A 107 -11.22 -6.88 20.15
CA LYS A 107 -10.80 -6.97 18.75
C LYS A 107 -9.73 -5.92 18.44
N LYS A 108 -8.63 -6.33 17.76
CA LYS A 108 -7.55 -5.42 17.36
C LYS A 108 -8.10 -4.17 16.64
N PRO A 109 -7.69 -2.95 17.01
CA PRO A 109 -8.18 -1.74 16.39
C PRO A 109 -7.73 -1.67 14.93
N LEU A 110 -8.63 -1.29 14.03
CA LEU A 110 -8.34 -1.08 12.61
C LEU A 110 -7.49 0.16 12.38
N VAL A 111 -7.63 1.16 13.24
CA VAL A 111 -6.90 2.43 13.17
C VAL A 111 -6.18 2.67 14.48
N THR A 112 -4.85 2.69 14.43
CA THR A 112 -4.00 3.10 15.55
C THR A 112 -3.60 4.57 15.38
N ARG A 113 -3.06 5.18 16.41
CA ARG A 113 -2.50 6.54 16.33
C ARG A 113 -1.40 6.62 15.27
N GLU A 114 -0.58 5.59 15.17
CA GLU A 114 0.53 5.51 14.20
C GLU A 114 0.01 5.44 12.77
N THR A 115 -0.95 4.54 12.49
CA THR A 115 -1.53 4.42 11.13
C THR A 115 -2.27 5.69 10.74
N ALA A 116 -2.99 6.33 11.65
CA ALA A 116 -3.67 7.61 11.39
C ALA A 116 -2.67 8.75 11.07
N THR A 117 -1.54 8.80 11.79
CA THR A 117 -0.50 9.81 11.56
C THR A 117 0.23 9.53 10.23
N THR A 118 0.59 8.28 9.97
CA THR A 118 1.29 7.87 8.74
C THR A 118 0.44 8.09 7.50
N ALA A 119 -0.87 7.86 7.59
CA ALA A 119 -1.81 8.07 6.49
C ALA A 119 -1.94 9.55 6.07
N LEU A 120 -1.62 10.48 6.96
CA LEU A 120 -1.66 11.93 6.68
C LEU A 120 -0.28 12.51 6.33
N ARG A 121 0.80 11.72 6.54
CA ARG A 121 2.17 12.19 6.33
C ARG A 121 2.55 12.08 4.85
N GLU A 122 3.32 13.04 4.39
CA GLU A 122 4.01 12.97 3.10
C GLU A 122 5.39 12.32 3.32
N SER A 123 5.58 11.12 2.76
CA SER A 123 6.84 10.39 2.79
C SER A 123 7.25 10.05 1.36
N LYS A 124 8.32 10.67 0.89
CA LYS A 124 8.88 10.41 -0.44
C LYS A 124 10.17 9.61 -0.32
N TYR A 125 10.33 8.64 -1.19
CA TYR A 125 11.47 7.74 -1.25
C TYR A 125 12.22 7.93 -2.56
N CYS A 126 13.55 8.02 -2.50
CA CYS A 126 14.40 8.08 -3.67
C CYS A 126 15.02 6.69 -3.93
N ASN A 127 14.81 6.17 -5.12
CA ASN A 127 15.30 4.86 -5.56
C ASN A 127 16.55 4.93 -6.44
N GLN A 128 17.11 6.12 -6.65
CA GLN A 128 18.23 6.34 -7.58
C GLN A 128 19.44 5.46 -7.27
N LYS A 129 19.73 5.20 -5.99
CA LYS A 129 20.87 4.39 -5.58
C LYS A 129 20.77 2.95 -6.09
N ILE A 130 19.60 2.32 -6.03
CA ILE A 130 19.43 0.95 -6.52
C ILE A 130 19.43 0.91 -8.06
N LEU A 131 18.87 1.91 -8.73
CA LEU A 131 18.90 2.02 -10.19
C LEU A 131 20.33 2.28 -10.71
N ASN A 132 21.15 3.01 -9.97
CA ASN A 132 22.56 3.18 -10.32
C ASN A 132 23.36 1.89 -10.14
N ALA A 133 23.02 1.07 -9.16
CA ALA A 133 23.67 -0.22 -8.94
C ALA A 133 23.25 -1.27 -9.98
N PHE A 134 22.02 -1.18 -10.50
CA PHE A 134 21.44 -2.09 -11.49
C PHE A 134 20.76 -1.30 -12.62
N PRO A 135 21.54 -0.73 -13.58
CA PRO A 135 20.98 0.11 -14.62
C PRO A 135 20.02 -0.59 -15.58
N GLU A 136 20.14 -1.92 -15.71
CA GLU A 136 19.26 -2.77 -16.51
C GLU A 136 17.91 -3.05 -15.86
N PHE A 137 17.77 -2.74 -14.56
CA PHE A 137 16.53 -2.96 -13.82
C PHE A 137 15.53 -1.83 -14.05
N SER A 138 14.28 -2.20 -14.29
CA SER A 138 13.15 -1.29 -14.30
C SER A 138 12.05 -1.78 -13.38
N PHE A 139 11.45 -0.85 -12.65
CA PHE A 139 10.30 -1.15 -11.80
C PHE A 139 9.04 -1.37 -12.64
N THR A 140 8.22 -2.31 -12.19
CA THR A 140 6.85 -2.47 -12.68
C THR A 140 6.03 -1.24 -12.29
N SER A 141 5.22 -0.71 -13.21
CA SER A 141 4.34 0.42 -12.88
C SER A 141 3.31 0.03 -11.82
N ILE A 142 2.93 0.98 -10.98
CA ILE A 142 1.91 0.73 -9.95
C ILE A 142 0.55 0.39 -10.59
N ASP A 143 0.25 0.91 -11.77
CA ASP A 143 -0.96 0.55 -12.51
C ASP A 143 -1.00 -0.93 -12.92
N GLU A 144 0.11 -1.47 -13.42
CA GLU A 144 0.22 -2.90 -13.77
C GLU A 144 0.13 -3.79 -12.51
N THR A 145 0.82 -3.38 -11.45
CA THR A 145 0.76 -4.07 -10.15
C THR A 145 -0.68 -4.15 -9.65
N ILE A 146 -1.40 -3.03 -9.65
CA ILE A 146 -2.80 -2.95 -9.19
C ILE A 146 -3.70 -3.84 -10.03
N LYS A 147 -3.61 -3.78 -11.36
CA LYS A 147 -4.41 -4.62 -12.27
C LYS A 147 -4.20 -6.10 -11.99
N ARG A 148 -2.96 -6.53 -11.85
CA ARG A 148 -2.61 -7.91 -11.56
C ARG A 148 -3.14 -8.37 -10.21
N VAL A 149 -2.92 -7.59 -9.15
CA VAL A 149 -3.38 -7.91 -7.80
C VAL A 149 -4.91 -7.96 -7.74
N ALA A 150 -5.59 -6.98 -8.35
CA ALA A 150 -7.06 -6.93 -8.39
C ALA A 150 -7.63 -8.16 -9.12
N ALA A 151 -7.07 -8.54 -10.27
CA ALA A 151 -7.52 -9.73 -11.01
C ALA A 151 -7.36 -11.01 -10.19
N SER A 152 -6.21 -11.20 -9.54
CA SER A 152 -5.95 -12.35 -8.67
C SER A 152 -6.94 -12.43 -7.49
N MET A 153 -7.23 -11.28 -6.90
CA MET A 153 -8.18 -11.18 -5.79
C MET A 153 -9.61 -11.50 -6.22
N GLN A 154 -10.06 -11.01 -7.38
CA GLN A 154 -11.38 -11.34 -7.93
C GLN A 154 -11.52 -12.83 -8.22
N GLN A 155 -10.48 -13.47 -8.76
CA GLN A 155 -10.49 -14.92 -8.99
C GLN A 155 -10.67 -15.74 -7.70
N LYS A 156 -10.07 -15.29 -6.58
CA LYS A 156 -10.24 -15.94 -5.27
C LYS A 156 -11.65 -15.79 -4.70
N LEU A 157 -12.31 -14.65 -4.97
CA LEU A 157 -13.69 -14.40 -4.53
C LEU A 157 -14.72 -15.20 -5.34
N ASN A 158 -14.42 -15.47 -6.61
CA ASN A 158 -15.31 -16.20 -7.52
C ASN A 158 -15.10 -17.72 -7.48
N LYS A 159 -14.14 -18.22 -6.69
CA LYS A 159 -14.03 -19.66 -6.44
C LYS A 159 -15.08 -20.07 -5.41
N PRO A 160 -15.95 -21.07 -5.74
CA PRO A 160 -16.97 -21.57 -4.83
C PRO A 160 -16.37 -22.22 -3.59
#